data_ca75dd735baa24643c36bcbcda2e7cba
#
_entry.id   ca75dd735baa24643c36bcbcda2e7cba
#
_cell.length_a   1.000
_cell.length_b   1.000
_cell.length_c   1.000
_cell.angle_alpha   90.00
_cell.angle_beta   90.00
_cell.angle_gamma   90.00
#
_symmetry.space_group_name_H-M   'P 1'
#
loop_
_entity.id
_entity.type
_entity.pdbx_description
1 polymer ?
#
loop_
_entity_poly.entity_id
_entity_poly.type
_entity_poly.pdbx_seq_one_letter_code
_entity_poly.pdbx_strand_id
1 'polypeptide(L)'
;ARVAGRFASDPALTLLVNNAGLSMTGDAISVEPVEIERLVALNIAAPTVLAGAAGKAFVARGEGAIINLASVLALIPEMFDGVYSGSKAFLLNLSQSLAAQYGDKGLYVQAVLPGATRTEIWERSGKDVNAIPSEWVMDVDDLVDAALTGFDRRETVTIPPLPDADLPQWDAMQAARAALAGKLSNRAVADRYRETALA
;
A
#
# COMPACT_ATOMS: atom_id res chain seq x y z
N ALA A 1 11.51 15.51 8.70
CA ALA A 1 12.39 16.48 8.00
C ALA A 1 13.82 15.94 7.82
N ARG A 2 14.51 15.46 8.88
CA ARG A 2 15.92 15.03 8.80
C ARG A 2 16.19 13.89 7.81
N VAL A 3 15.40 12.79 7.85
CA VAL A 3 15.56 11.65 6.93
C VAL A 3 15.24 12.06 5.48
N ALA A 4 14.14 12.79 5.27
CA ALA A 4 13.75 13.27 3.94
C ALA A 4 14.85 14.13 3.29
N GLY A 5 15.55 14.97 4.08
CA GLY A 5 16.65 15.79 3.59
C GLY A 5 17.86 14.99 3.09
N ARG A 6 18.07 13.76 3.59
CA ARG A 6 19.18 12.89 3.15
C ARG A 6 19.09 12.51 1.66
N PHE A 7 17.89 12.31 1.12
CA PHE A 7 17.73 11.96 -0.30
C PHE A 7 18.23 13.06 -1.26
N ALA A 8 18.15 14.32 -0.84
CA ALA A 8 18.67 15.44 -1.63
C ALA A 8 20.21 15.60 -1.54
N SER A 9 20.82 15.19 -0.42
CA SER A 9 22.25 15.44 -0.12
C SER A 9 23.13 14.22 -0.32
N ASP A 10 22.57 13.02 -0.40
CA ASP A 10 23.33 11.76 -0.48
C ASP A 10 22.98 11.00 -1.77
N PRO A 11 23.80 11.09 -2.82
CA PRO A 11 23.54 10.43 -4.09
C PRO A 11 23.67 8.89 -4.02
N ALA A 12 24.29 8.33 -2.98
CA ALA A 12 24.39 6.89 -2.78
C ALA A 12 23.05 6.25 -2.37
N LEU A 13 22.08 7.04 -1.91
CA LEU A 13 20.75 6.55 -1.60
C LEU A 13 19.94 6.37 -2.89
N THR A 14 19.75 5.14 -3.32
CA THR A 14 19.02 4.74 -4.54
C THR A 14 17.74 3.97 -4.25
N LEU A 15 17.53 3.55 -3.00
CA LEU A 15 16.36 2.78 -2.55
C LEU A 15 15.76 3.38 -1.29
N LEU A 16 14.43 3.52 -1.28
CA LEU A 16 13.63 3.79 -0.09
C LEU A 16 12.73 2.58 0.19
N VAL A 17 12.79 2.05 1.41
CA VAL A 17 11.84 1.04 1.89
C VAL A 17 10.98 1.64 3.00
N ASN A 18 9.71 1.90 2.72
CA ASN A 18 8.70 2.32 3.68
C ASN A 18 8.09 1.07 4.34
N ASN A 19 8.77 0.55 5.35
CA ASN A 19 8.37 -0.66 6.08
C ASN A 19 7.64 -0.34 7.40
N ALA A 20 8.01 0.75 8.08
CA ALA A 20 7.44 1.09 9.38
C ALA A 20 5.93 1.25 9.32
N GLY A 21 5.23 0.63 10.26
CA GLY A 21 3.77 0.70 10.36
C GLY A 21 3.26 0.33 11.73
N LEU A 22 2.05 0.78 12.04
CA LEU A 22 1.29 0.47 13.24
C LEU A 22 -0.03 -0.21 12.85
N SER A 23 -0.53 -1.06 13.75
CA SER A 23 -1.94 -1.45 13.85
C SER A 23 -2.52 -0.88 15.13
N MET A 24 -3.85 -0.78 15.22
CA MET A 24 -4.55 -0.33 16.42
C MET A 24 -4.92 -1.51 17.33
N THR A 25 -5.17 -1.22 18.60
CA THR A 25 -5.63 -2.22 19.58
C THR A 25 -7.09 -2.62 19.35
N GLY A 26 -7.90 -1.75 18.74
CA GLY A 26 -9.31 -1.94 18.38
C GLY A 26 -9.65 -1.32 17.03
N ASP A 27 -10.92 -1.06 16.80
CA ASP A 27 -11.45 -0.37 15.61
C ASP A 27 -11.64 1.14 15.84
N ALA A 28 -12.03 1.85 14.78
CA ALA A 28 -12.20 3.32 14.81
C ALA A 28 -13.22 3.85 15.81
N ILE A 29 -14.12 3.00 16.32
CA ILE A 29 -15.17 3.39 17.26
C ILE A 29 -14.71 3.14 18.70
N SER A 30 -13.85 2.15 18.92
CA SER A 30 -13.45 1.65 20.23
C SER A 30 -12.13 2.21 20.77
N VAL A 31 -11.26 2.76 19.90
CA VAL A 31 -9.96 3.30 20.32
C VAL A 31 -10.00 4.79 20.63
N GLU A 32 -9.03 5.25 21.42
CA GLU A 32 -8.85 6.68 21.64
C GLU A 32 -8.37 7.41 20.39
N PRO A 33 -8.82 8.64 20.12
CA PRO A 33 -8.43 9.40 18.92
C PRO A 33 -6.92 9.49 18.69
N VAL A 34 -6.12 9.54 19.74
CA VAL A 34 -4.66 9.59 19.67
C VAL A 34 -4.05 8.34 19.00
N GLU A 35 -4.68 7.17 19.12
CA GLU A 35 -4.21 5.95 18.42
C GLU A 35 -4.41 6.10 16.92
N ILE A 36 -5.57 6.62 16.50
CA ILE A 36 -5.86 6.91 15.08
C ILE A 36 -4.86 7.92 14.53
N GLU A 37 -4.63 9.02 15.25
CA GLU A 37 -3.66 10.05 14.84
C GLU A 37 -2.24 9.47 14.66
N ARG A 38 -1.80 8.63 15.59
CA ARG A 38 -0.48 7.98 15.52
C ARG A 38 -0.37 7.03 14.33
N LEU A 39 -1.43 6.23 14.07
CA LEU A 39 -1.48 5.35 12.91
C LEU A 39 -1.40 6.16 11.61
N VAL A 40 -2.23 7.19 11.47
CA VAL A 40 -2.24 8.06 10.28
C VAL A 40 -0.88 8.74 10.09
N ALA A 41 -0.27 9.24 11.16
CA ALA A 41 1.04 9.87 11.09
C ALA A 41 2.12 8.90 10.60
N LEU A 42 2.13 7.65 11.08
CA LEU A 42 3.16 6.68 10.71
C LEU A 42 2.85 5.94 9.40
N ASN A 43 1.60 5.49 9.20
CA ASN A 43 1.27 4.66 8.05
C ASN A 43 0.97 5.47 6.77
N ILE A 44 0.63 6.75 6.89
CA ILE A 44 0.24 7.60 5.76
C ILE A 44 1.20 8.78 5.60
N ALA A 45 1.26 9.68 6.60
CA ALA A 45 2.00 10.91 6.44
C ALA A 45 3.51 10.70 6.27
N ALA A 46 4.12 9.84 7.09
CA ALA A 46 5.56 9.58 7.03
C ALA A 46 6.00 8.98 5.68
N PRO A 47 5.41 7.86 5.20
CA PRO A 47 5.80 7.29 3.91
C PRO A 47 5.51 8.23 2.73
N THR A 48 4.44 9.04 2.78
CA THR A 48 4.16 10.03 1.74
C THR A 48 5.26 11.09 1.65
N VAL A 49 5.68 11.65 2.79
CA VAL A 49 6.75 12.65 2.84
C VAL A 49 8.08 12.06 2.39
N LEU A 50 8.39 10.83 2.81
CA LEU A 50 9.63 10.14 2.41
C LEU A 50 9.61 9.77 0.93
N ALA A 51 8.51 9.22 0.42
CA ALA A 51 8.36 8.90 -1.00
C ALA A 51 8.45 10.16 -1.88
N GLY A 52 7.85 11.26 -1.45
CA GLY A 52 7.96 12.54 -2.17
C GLY A 52 9.40 13.08 -2.23
N ALA A 53 10.13 13.01 -1.12
CA ALA A 53 11.52 13.46 -1.06
C ALA A 53 12.46 12.54 -1.87
N ALA A 54 12.33 11.23 -1.72
CA ALA A 54 13.09 10.23 -2.46
C ALA A 54 12.77 10.29 -3.95
N GLY A 55 11.48 10.29 -4.31
CA GLY A 55 11.03 10.35 -5.71
C GLY A 55 11.54 11.59 -6.44
N LYS A 56 11.53 12.77 -5.78
CA LYS A 56 12.12 13.99 -6.36
C LYS A 56 13.60 13.80 -6.69
N ALA A 57 14.38 13.22 -5.76
CA ALA A 57 15.80 13.00 -5.97
C ALA A 57 16.07 11.93 -7.03
N PHE A 58 15.31 10.83 -7.04
CA PHE A 58 15.46 9.71 -7.95
C PHE A 58 15.09 10.10 -9.39
N VAL A 59 13.98 10.80 -9.58
CA VAL A 59 13.55 11.32 -10.90
C VAL A 59 14.58 12.32 -11.45
N ALA A 60 15.14 13.19 -10.60
CA ALA A 60 16.17 14.14 -11.04
C ALA A 60 17.47 13.45 -11.50
N ARG A 61 17.77 12.26 -10.98
CA ARG A 61 18.92 11.42 -11.39
C ARG A 61 18.60 10.45 -12.53
N GLY A 62 17.34 10.23 -12.82
CA GLY A 62 16.89 9.24 -13.81
C GLY A 62 16.93 7.79 -13.30
N GLU A 63 17.15 7.58 -12.00
CA GLU A 63 17.22 6.25 -11.39
C GLU A 63 16.87 6.25 -9.91
N GLY A 64 16.22 5.19 -9.45
CA GLY A 64 15.93 4.92 -8.04
C GLY A 64 14.67 4.09 -7.85
N ALA A 65 14.50 3.56 -6.65
CA ALA A 65 13.38 2.69 -6.32
C ALA A 65 12.73 3.02 -4.98
N ILE A 66 11.43 2.77 -4.90
CA ILE A 66 10.64 2.87 -3.66
C ILE A 66 9.88 1.55 -3.47
N ILE A 67 10.03 0.94 -2.29
CA ILE A 67 9.22 -0.20 -1.85
C ILE A 67 8.31 0.28 -0.73
N ASN A 68 7.00 0.11 -0.89
CA ASN A 68 6.01 0.43 0.13
C ASN A 68 5.36 -0.86 0.65
N LEU A 69 5.49 -1.14 1.96
CA LEU A 69 4.83 -2.27 2.63
C LEU A 69 3.37 -1.92 2.91
N ALA A 70 2.48 -2.33 1.98
CA ALA A 70 1.04 -2.23 2.14
C ALA A 70 0.48 -3.44 2.93
N SER A 71 -0.56 -4.11 2.46
CA SER A 71 -1.15 -5.34 3.00
C SER A 71 -2.21 -5.86 2.03
N VAL A 72 -2.53 -7.16 2.07
CA VAL A 72 -3.73 -7.71 1.39
C VAL A 72 -5.01 -7.05 1.91
N LEU A 73 -5.02 -6.56 3.15
CA LEU A 73 -6.14 -5.82 3.73
C LEU A 73 -6.44 -4.49 3.02
N ALA A 74 -5.53 -4.00 2.18
CA ALA A 74 -5.79 -2.89 1.26
C ALA A 74 -6.90 -3.23 0.24
N LEU A 75 -7.16 -4.51 0.00
CA LEU A 75 -8.11 -5.02 -1.01
C LEU A 75 -9.41 -5.51 -0.38
N ILE A 76 -9.40 -5.89 0.89
CA ILE A 76 -10.49 -6.57 1.60
C ILE A 76 -10.74 -5.90 2.98
N PRO A 77 -11.25 -4.66 2.99
CA PRO A 77 -11.44 -3.89 4.23
C PRO A 77 -12.43 -4.55 5.20
N GLU A 78 -13.29 -5.46 4.71
CA GLU A 78 -14.29 -6.17 5.51
C GLU A 78 -13.67 -7.15 6.51
N MET A 79 -12.41 -7.55 6.32
CA MET A 79 -11.74 -8.54 7.17
C MET A 79 -11.02 -7.94 8.39
N PHE A 80 -10.93 -6.60 8.48
CA PHE A 80 -10.15 -5.95 9.56
C PHE A 80 -10.68 -4.54 9.85
N ASP A 81 -10.03 -3.80 10.77
CA ASP A 81 -10.41 -2.42 11.03
C ASP A 81 -10.16 -1.50 9.82
N GLY A 82 -11.12 -0.58 9.60
CA GLY A 82 -11.12 0.29 8.43
C GLY A 82 -10.02 1.35 8.42
N VAL A 83 -9.45 1.72 9.59
CA VAL A 83 -8.37 2.72 9.64
C VAL A 83 -7.06 2.10 9.18
N TYR A 84 -6.74 0.91 9.68
CA TYR A 84 -5.55 0.20 9.25
C TYR A 84 -5.63 -0.20 7.77
N SER A 85 -6.71 -0.89 7.37
CA SER A 85 -6.92 -1.30 5.98
C SER A 85 -6.94 -0.11 5.04
N GLY A 86 -7.60 0.99 5.43
CA GLY A 86 -7.59 2.26 4.70
C GLY A 86 -6.20 2.87 4.55
N SER A 87 -5.36 2.81 5.60
CA SER A 87 -3.97 3.27 5.51
C SER A 87 -3.14 2.44 4.53
N LYS A 88 -3.38 1.13 4.46
CA LYS A 88 -2.70 0.22 3.53
C LYS A 88 -3.23 0.38 2.09
N ALA A 89 -4.51 0.64 1.92
CA ALA A 89 -5.10 1.02 0.63
C ALA A 89 -4.52 2.35 0.11
N PHE A 90 -4.29 3.32 1.00
CA PHE A 90 -3.61 4.56 0.65
C PHE A 90 -2.20 4.29 0.09
N LEU A 91 -1.39 3.45 0.75
CA LEU A 91 -0.04 3.12 0.26
C LEU A 91 -0.06 2.38 -1.08
N LEU A 92 -0.99 1.46 -1.30
CA LEU A 92 -1.18 0.81 -2.59
C LEU A 92 -1.51 1.83 -3.68
N ASN A 93 -2.47 2.72 -3.42
CA ASN A 93 -2.86 3.78 -4.35
C ASN A 93 -1.70 4.73 -4.66
N LEU A 94 -0.99 5.20 -3.62
CA LEU A 94 0.19 6.06 -3.78
C LEU A 94 1.26 5.39 -4.65
N SER A 95 1.55 4.11 -4.41
CA SER A 95 2.55 3.36 -5.16
C SER A 95 2.19 3.25 -6.64
N GLN A 96 0.95 2.85 -6.94
CA GLN A 96 0.45 2.74 -8.31
C GLN A 96 0.44 4.10 -9.03
N SER A 97 0.08 5.17 -8.31
CA SER A 97 0.09 6.54 -8.84
C SER A 97 1.51 7.01 -9.19
N LEU A 98 2.47 6.81 -8.29
CA LEU A 98 3.87 7.17 -8.53
C LEU A 98 4.48 6.36 -9.68
N ALA A 99 4.22 5.06 -9.74
CA ALA A 99 4.67 4.21 -10.84
C ALA A 99 4.14 4.69 -12.20
N ALA A 100 2.85 5.03 -12.27
CA ALA A 100 2.22 5.52 -13.49
C ALA A 100 2.74 6.90 -13.93
N GLN A 101 3.08 7.79 -12.98
CA GLN A 101 3.49 9.17 -13.29
C GLN A 101 4.98 9.33 -13.56
N TYR A 102 5.82 8.44 -13.01
CA TYR A 102 7.27 8.62 -13.00
C TYR A 102 8.07 7.40 -13.43
N GLY A 103 7.42 6.29 -13.80
CA GLY A 103 8.12 5.08 -14.24
C GLY A 103 8.97 5.31 -15.49
N ASP A 104 8.50 6.09 -16.43
CA ASP A 104 9.22 6.52 -17.64
C ASP A 104 10.39 7.48 -17.35
N LYS A 105 10.45 8.03 -16.12
CA LYS A 105 11.50 8.94 -15.66
C LYS A 105 12.54 8.26 -14.75
N GLY A 106 12.58 6.93 -14.77
CA GLY A 106 13.55 6.13 -14.03
C GLY A 106 13.19 5.85 -12.56
N LEU A 107 11.96 6.18 -12.12
CA LEU A 107 11.50 5.82 -10.79
C LEU A 107 10.75 4.47 -10.83
N TYR A 108 11.32 3.45 -10.20
CA TYR A 108 10.62 2.20 -9.97
C TYR A 108 9.91 2.21 -8.61
N VAL A 109 8.63 1.82 -8.58
CA VAL A 109 7.84 1.76 -7.34
C VAL A 109 7.14 0.41 -7.24
N GLN A 110 7.39 -0.27 -6.12
CA GLN A 110 6.75 -1.54 -5.77
C GLN A 110 5.87 -1.35 -4.55
N ALA A 111 4.63 -1.83 -4.60
CA ALA A 111 3.80 -2.09 -3.44
C ALA A 111 3.87 -3.57 -3.10
N VAL A 112 4.25 -3.92 -1.87
CA VAL A 112 4.20 -5.29 -1.37
C VAL A 112 2.96 -5.44 -0.50
N LEU A 113 2.14 -6.46 -0.76
CA LEU A 113 0.89 -6.73 -0.06
C LEU A 113 1.00 -8.06 0.73
N PRO A 114 1.63 -8.04 1.91
CA PRO A 114 1.68 -9.22 2.77
C PRO A 114 0.29 -9.63 3.26
N GLY A 115 0.10 -10.93 3.48
CA GLY A 115 -0.91 -11.48 4.39
C GLY A 115 -0.49 -11.34 5.84
N ALA A 116 -1.11 -12.10 6.73
CA ALA A 116 -0.66 -12.23 8.10
C ALA A 116 0.80 -12.75 8.11
N THR A 117 1.70 -12.02 8.76
CA THR A 117 3.12 -12.35 8.83
C THR A 117 3.57 -12.34 10.29
N ARG A 118 4.39 -13.28 10.70
CA ARG A 118 4.88 -13.42 12.07
C ARG A 118 5.90 -12.32 12.41
N THR A 119 5.40 -11.20 12.93
CA THR A 119 6.18 -10.02 13.28
C THR A 119 5.74 -9.44 14.62
N GLU A 120 6.52 -8.52 15.18
CA GLU A 120 6.20 -7.80 16.43
C GLU A 120 4.95 -6.90 16.35
N ILE A 121 4.38 -6.68 15.17
CA ILE A 121 3.20 -5.82 15.02
C ILE A 121 2.00 -6.35 15.80
N TRP A 122 1.88 -7.66 15.92
CA TRP A 122 0.81 -8.33 16.65
C TRP A 122 0.89 -8.02 18.15
N GLU A 123 2.04 -8.26 18.74
CA GLU A 123 2.30 -7.98 20.16
C GLU A 123 2.10 -6.48 20.47
N ARG A 124 2.68 -5.61 19.63
CA ARG A 124 2.56 -4.14 19.79
C ARG A 124 1.15 -3.62 19.64
N SER A 125 0.26 -4.33 18.96
CA SER A 125 -1.17 -4.00 18.83
C SER A 125 -2.06 -4.76 19.80
N GLY A 126 -1.47 -5.50 20.76
CA GLY A 126 -2.22 -6.30 21.73
C GLY A 126 -2.98 -7.49 21.13
N LYS A 127 -2.59 -7.92 19.93
CA LYS A 127 -3.20 -9.04 19.20
C LYS A 127 -2.29 -10.26 19.22
N ASP A 128 -2.87 -11.44 19.28
CA ASP A 128 -2.11 -12.70 19.26
C ASP A 128 -2.12 -13.29 17.85
N VAL A 129 -0.95 -13.38 17.23
CA VAL A 129 -0.79 -14.03 15.92
C VAL A 129 -1.14 -15.52 15.95
N ASN A 130 -1.02 -16.17 17.11
CA ASN A 130 -1.36 -17.60 17.25
C ASN A 130 -2.87 -17.85 17.30
N ALA A 131 -3.70 -16.80 17.41
CA ALA A 131 -5.14 -16.90 17.22
C ALA A 131 -5.56 -17.03 15.74
N ILE A 132 -4.61 -16.80 14.80
CA ILE A 132 -4.82 -17.00 13.37
C ILE A 132 -4.39 -18.42 13.02
N PRO A 133 -5.12 -19.14 12.12
CA PRO A 133 -4.68 -20.43 11.61
C PRO A 133 -3.24 -20.38 11.11
N SER A 134 -2.40 -21.31 11.54
CA SER A 134 -0.97 -21.28 11.25
C SER A 134 -0.67 -21.29 9.75
N GLU A 135 -1.51 -21.93 8.96
CA GLU A 135 -1.42 -21.99 7.50
C GLU A 135 -1.71 -20.65 6.81
N TRP A 136 -2.19 -19.65 7.53
CA TRP A 136 -2.42 -18.29 7.02
C TRP A 136 -1.32 -17.31 7.45
N VAL A 137 -0.38 -17.76 8.28
CA VAL A 137 0.67 -16.90 8.82
C VAL A 137 2.01 -17.22 8.15
N MET A 138 2.49 -16.30 7.35
CA MET A 138 3.76 -16.37 6.64
C MET A 138 4.92 -16.03 7.59
N ASP A 139 6.08 -16.67 7.40
CA ASP A 139 7.30 -16.25 8.06
C ASP A 139 7.91 -15.00 7.42
N VAL A 140 8.68 -14.24 8.20
CA VAL A 140 9.27 -12.97 7.74
C VAL A 140 10.25 -13.20 6.59
N ASP A 141 11.05 -14.25 6.66
CA ASP A 141 12.06 -14.56 5.64
C ASP A 141 11.40 -14.86 4.29
N ASP A 142 10.31 -15.67 4.29
CA ASP A 142 9.54 -15.97 3.09
C ASP A 142 8.92 -14.70 2.48
N LEU A 143 8.40 -13.79 3.32
CA LEU A 143 7.90 -12.51 2.87
C LEU A 143 8.98 -11.66 2.20
N VAL A 144 10.16 -11.58 2.82
CA VAL A 144 11.28 -10.77 2.30
C VAL A 144 11.77 -11.33 0.98
N ASP A 145 11.94 -12.65 0.87
CA ASP A 145 12.38 -13.32 -0.35
C ASP A 145 11.38 -13.13 -1.49
N ALA A 146 10.07 -13.25 -1.21
CA ALA A 146 9.03 -12.97 -2.19
C ALA A 146 9.03 -11.50 -2.63
N ALA A 147 9.17 -10.56 -1.70
CA ALA A 147 9.23 -9.13 -2.02
C ALA A 147 10.44 -8.79 -2.90
N LEU A 148 11.62 -9.34 -2.60
CA LEU A 148 12.83 -9.14 -3.40
C LEU A 148 12.73 -9.81 -4.76
N THR A 149 12.14 -11.01 -4.84
CA THR A 149 11.86 -11.68 -6.11
C THR A 149 10.94 -10.83 -6.99
N GLY A 150 9.86 -10.28 -6.44
CA GLY A 150 8.98 -9.35 -7.15
C GLY A 150 9.70 -8.06 -7.56
N PHE A 151 10.60 -7.56 -6.72
CA PHE A 151 11.44 -6.39 -7.03
C PHE A 151 12.33 -6.65 -8.26
N ASP A 152 13.02 -7.79 -8.31
CA ASP A 152 13.89 -8.18 -9.43
C ASP A 152 13.10 -8.37 -10.72
N ARG A 153 11.86 -8.87 -10.62
CA ARG A 153 10.91 -9.00 -11.74
C ARG A 153 10.26 -7.69 -12.16
N ARG A 154 10.52 -6.59 -11.44
CA ARG A 154 9.92 -5.28 -11.69
C ARG A 154 8.39 -5.27 -11.53
N GLU A 155 7.85 -6.08 -10.65
CA GLU A 155 6.44 -6.05 -10.32
C GLU A 155 6.08 -4.73 -9.63
N THR A 156 5.04 -4.06 -10.11
CA THR A 156 4.54 -2.83 -9.44
C THR A 156 3.69 -3.14 -8.21
N VAL A 157 3.12 -4.35 -8.16
CA VAL A 157 2.40 -4.89 -7.01
C VAL A 157 2.81 -6.34 -6.84
N THR A 158 3.39 -6.66 -5.69
CA THR A 158 3.77 -8.03 -5.30
C THR A 158 2.84 -8.49 -4.18
N ILE A 159 2.16 -9.61 -4.37
CA ILE A 159 1.20 -10.20 -3.41
C ILE A 159 1.69 -11.59 -3.02
N PRO A 160 2.59 -11.70 -2.03
CA PRO A 160 3.22 -12.98 -1.68
C PRO A 160 2.26 -14.15 -1.42
N PRO A 161 1.10 -13.95 -0.75
CA PRO A 161 0.17 -15.04 -0.50
C PRO A 161 -0.78 -15.37 -1.66
N LEU A 162 -0.73 -14.64 -2.79
CA LEU A 162 -1.63 -14.91 -3.90
C LEU A 162 -1.16 -16.13 -4.69
N PRO A 163 -1.96 -17.22 -4.79
CA PRO A 163 -1.59 -18.37 -5.60
C PRO A 163 -1.46 -18.01 -7.08
N ASP A 164 -0.51 -18.63 -7.79
CA ASP A 164 -0.30 -18.38 -9.22
C ASP A 164 -1.58 -18.62 -10.05
N ALA A 165 -2.42 -19.57 -9.64
CA ALA A 165 -3.69 -19.86 -10.30
C ALA A 165 -4.69 -18.68 -10.24
N ASP A 166 -4.57 -17.78 -9.26
CA ASP A 166 -5.46 -16.64 -9.04
C ASP A 166 -4.89 -15.33 -9.61
N LEU A 167 -3.64 -15.33 -10.09
CA LEU A 167 -3.02 -14.17 -10.72
C LEU A 167 -3.84 -13.60 -11.90
N PRO A 168 -4.44 -14.42 -12.80
CA PRO A 168 -5.29 -13.90 -13.87
C PRO A 168 -6.54 -13.15 -13.36
N GLN A 169 -7.09 -13.53 -12.20
CA GLN A 169 -8.21 -12.83 -11.59
C GLN A 169 -7.79 -11.45 -11.04
N TRP A 170 -6.62 -11.37 -10.43
CA TRP A 170 -6.01 -10.10 -10.02
C TRP A 170 -5.83 -9.15 -11.22
N ASP A 171 -5.22 -9.63 -12.30
CA ASP A 171 -4.98 -8.84 -13.50
C ASP A 171 -6.28 -8.37 -14.13
N ALA A 172 -7.30 -9.22 -14.21
CA ALA A 172 -8.63 -8.87 -14.71
C ALA A 172 -9.30 -7.79 -13.86
N MET A 173 -9.17 -7.85 -12.53
CA MET A 173 -9.68 -6.84 -11.61
C MET A 173 -8.98 -5.48 -11.83
N GLN A 174 -7.66 -5.47 -11.98
CA GLN A 174 -6.90 -4.24 -12.25
C GLN A 174 -7.26 -3.63 -13.60
N ALA A 175 -7.40 -4.46 -14.65
CA ALA A 175 -7.81 -4.02 -15.97
C ALA A 175 -9.24 -3.44 -15.96
N ALA A 176 -10.18 -4.10 -15.28
CA ALA A 176 -11.55 -3.63 -15.13
C ALA A 176 -11.61 -2.28 -14.41
N ARG A 177 -10.84 -2.11 -13.32
CA ARG A 177 -10.72 -0.83 -12.60
C ARG A 177 -10.17 0.27 -13.52
N ALA A 178 -9.10 0.00 -14.25
CA ALA A 178 -8.49 0.97 -15.17
C ALA A 178 -9.46 1.39 -16.29
N ALA A 179 -10.26 0.48 -16.81
CA ALA A 179 -11.26 0.75 -17.86
C ALA A 179 -12.40 1.69 -17.41
N LEU A 180 -12.57 1.91 -16.10
CA LEU A 180 -13.52 2.86 -15.57
C LEU A 180 -13.06 4.32 -15.70
N ALA A 181 -11.77 4.60 -15.87
CA ALA A 181 -11.21 5.94 -15.81
C ALA A 181 -11.94 6.93 -16.73
N GLY A 182 -12.17 6.56 -18.00
CA GLY A 182 -12.90 7.39 -18.96
C GLY A 182 -14.41 7.48 -18.70
N LYS A 183 -14.98 6.58 -17.91
CA LYS A 183 -16.43 6.54 -17.62
C LYS A 183 -16.78 7.29 -16.34
N LEU A 184 -15.83 7.48 -15.43
CA LEU A 184 -16.05 8.15 -14.15
C LEU A 184 -16.01 9.67 -14.25
N SER A 185 -15.48 10.22 -15.35
CA SER A 185 -15.44 11.67 -15.61
C SER A 185 -16.57 12.08 -16.55
N ASN A 186 -17.82 12.00 -16.08
CA ASN A 186 -19.00 12.35 -16.85
C ASN A 186 -19.69 13.57 -16.23
N ARG A 187 -20.09 14.55 -17.10
CA ARG A 187 -20.86 15.72 -16.67
C ARG A 187 -22.27 15.34 -16.22
N ALA A 188 -22.88 14.34 -16.85
CA ALA A 188 -24.22 13.91 -16.55
C ALA A 188 -24.25 12.97 -15.36
N VAL A 189 -25.16 13.20 -14.44
CA VAL A 189 -25.50 12.26 -13.37
C VAL A 189 -26.11 11.01 -13.98
N ALA A 190 -25.74 9.81 -13.50
CA ALA A 190 -26.33 8.57 -13.97
C ALA A 190 -27.84 8.52 -13.70
N ASP A 191 -28.60 7.90 -14.62
CA ASP A 191 -30.07 7.92 -14.61
C ASP A 191 -30.66 7.40 -13.29
N ARG A 192 -30.02 6.42 -12.63
CA ARG A 192 -30.42 5.88 -11.32
C ARG A 192 -30.42 6.91 -10.17
N TYR A 193 -29.79 8.08 -10.36
CA TYR A 193 -29.74 9.16 -9.38
C TYR A 193 -30.58 10.38 -9.80
N ARG A 194 -31.28 10.31 -10.93
CA ARG A 194 -32.23 11.35 -11.32
C ARG A 194 -33.52 11.09 -10.57
N GLU A 195 -34.06 12.10 -9.91
CA GLU A 195 -35.40 12.01 -9.32
C GLU A 195 -36.36 11.64 -10.45
N THR A 196 -36.97 10.45 -10.34
CA THR A 196 -38.18 10.17 -11.10
C THR A 196 -39.21 11.11 -10.52
N ALA A 197 -39.61 12.13 -11.29
CA ALA A 197 -40.74 12.96 -10.88
C ALA A 197 -41.88 11.99 -10.52
N LEU A 198 -42.23 11.96 -9.23
CA LEU A 198 -43.41 11.23 -8.78
C LEU A 198 -44.58 11.91 -9.46
N ALA A 199 -45.09 11.22 -10.48
CA ALA A 199 -46.31 11.60 -11.16
C ALA A 199 -47.52 11.32 -10.26
#